data_36591c00a89563c88924c70900c28b8d
#
_entry.id   36591c00a89563c88924c70900c28b8d
#
_cell.length_a   1.000
_cell.length_b   1.000
_cell.length_c   1.000
_cell.angle_alpha   90.00
_cell.angle_beta   90.00
_cell.angle_gamma   90.00
#
_symmetry.space_group_name_H-M   'P 1'
#
loop_
_entity.id
_entity.type
_entity.pdbx_description
1 polymer ?
#
loop_
_entity_poly.entity_id
_entity_poly.type
_entity_poly.pdbx_seq_one_letter_code
_entity_poly.pdbx_strand_id
1 'polypeptide(L)'
;MVALNLVKQANKRRQIPDQVSELTTNRLSIYLRCLNTLDASGVQTISSQALAERFHLNAAQIRKDLAYFGEFGVRGVGYYVKELRRHLRQILGLDRKLRVAIMGAGNLGLALADYPGFRQEGFEIAALFDAADEKIGQESRSGVAIHDIKDLRKVSRKDRLDIAVIAVPAPRAQAVVDVVVGAGIKAILNFSPGALTVPADVKLKSVDLTVSLESLSFYLAQGELARA
;
A
#
# COMPACT_ATOMS: atom_id res chain seq x y z
N MET A 1 -4.11 -23.46 35.99
CA MET A 1 -3.14 -23.98 35.00
C MET A 1 -3.62 -23.86 33.54
N VAL A 2 -4.90 -23.77 33.26
CA VAL A 2 -5.48 -23.64 31.90
C VAL A 2 -5.31 -22.22 31.31
N ALA A 3 -5.40 -21.18 32.13
CA ALA A 3 -5.27 -19.79 31.68
C ALA A 3 -3.84 -19.38 31.24
N LEU A 4 -2.81 -20.02 31.77
CA LEU A 4 -1.41 -19.73 31.43
C LEU A 4 -0.99 -20.32 30.06
N ASN A 5 -1.68 -21.34 29.59
CA ASN A 5 -1.44 -21.95 28.28
C ASN A 5 -2.09 -21.18 27.13
N LEU A 6 -3.18 -20.47 27.38
CA LEU A 6 -3.84 -19.62 26.35
C LEU A 6 -3.02 -18.35 26.06
N VAL A 7 -2.30 -17.80 27.06
CA VAL A 7 -1.45 -16.62 26.86
C VAL A 7 -0.15 -16.96 26.11
N LYS A 8 0.38 -18.17 26.27
CA LYS A 8 1.58 -18.63 25.53
C LYS A 8 1.34 -18.94 24.05
N GLN A 9 0.09 -19.22 23.65
CA GLN A 9 -0.25 -19.43 22.23
C GLN A 9 -0.40 -18.10 21.46
N ALA A 10 -0.67 -16.97 22.13
CA ALA A 10 -0.87 -15.67 21.49
C ALA A 10 0.45 -15.00 21.00
N ASN A 11 1.61 -15.50 21.44
CA ASN A 11 2.91 -14.84 21.17
C ASN A 11 3.84 -15.59 20.20
N LYS A 12 3.36 -16.58 19.48
CA LYS A 12 4.04 -17.03 18.27
C LYS A 12 3.84 -15.94 17.21
N ARG A 13 4.79 -15.03 17.05
CA ARG A 13 4.98 -14.28 15.81
C ARG A 13 4.99 -15.32 14.70
N ARG A 14 3.86 -15.44 13.98
CA ARG A 14 3.79 -16.33 12.80
C ARG A 14 4.92 -15.87 11.89
N GLN A 15 5.87 -16.74 11.64
CA GLN A 15 6.91 -16.50 10.65
C GLN A 15 6.17 -16.28 9.32
N ILE A 16 6.14 -15.03 8.87
CA ILE A 16 5.73 -14.73 7.49
C ILE A 16 6.79 -15.43 6.64
N PRO A 17 6.39 -16.31 5.73
CA PRO A 17 7.35 -17.01 4.88
C PRO A 17 8.25 -15.99 4.15
N ASP A 18 9.51 -16.29 4.01
CA ASP A 18 10.55 -15.38 3.53
C ASP A 18 10.32 -14.82 2.11
N GLN A 19 9.34 -15.33 1.35
CA GLN A 19 9.03 -14.87 0.01
C GLN A 19 7.53 -14.90 -0.31
N VAL A 20 6.80 -13.90 0.20
CA VAL A 20 5.46 -13.63 -0.32
C VAL A 20 5.57 -12.84 -1.63
N SER A 21 4.96 -13.33 -2.70
CA SER A 21 4.98 -12.62 -3.98
C SER A 21 4.19 -11.31 -3.90
N GLU A 22 4.61 -10.31 -4.69
CA GLU A 22 3.89 -9.04 -4.79
C GLU A 22 2.44 -9.24 -5.26
N LEU A 23 2.20 -10.19 -6.17
CA LEU A 23 0.86 -10.54 -6.61
C LEU A 23 -0.02 -11.02 -5.46
N THR A 24 0.53 -11.78 -4.52
CA THR A 24 -0.20 -12.25 -3.34
C THR A 24 -0.54 -11.08 -2.42
N THR A 25 0.43 -10.21 -2.10
CA THR A 25 0.17 -9.03 -1.25
C THR A 25 -0.85 -8.08 -1.85
N ASN A 26 -0.82 -7.88 -3.17
CA ASN A 26 -1.82 -7.08 -3.88
C ASN A 26 -3.22 -7.68 -3.74
N ARG A 27 -3.37 -9.02 -3.88
CA ARG A 27 -4.67 -9.68 -3.69
C ARG A 27 -5.16 -9.60 -2.26
N LEU A 28 -4.28 -9.72 -1.24
CA LEU A 28 -4.68 -9.52 0.16
C LEU A 28 -5.25 -8.11 0.39
N SER A 29 -4.67 -7.11 -0.23
CA SER A 29 -5.18 -5.73 -0.17
C SER A 29 -6.56 -5.61 -0.82
N ILE A 30 -6.80 -6.31 -1.94
CA ILE A 30 -8.12 -6.39 -2.58
C ILE A 30 -9.12 -7.07 -1.64
N TYR A 31 -8.76 -8.22 -1.04
CA TYR A 31 -9.64 -8.92 -0.10
C TYR A 31 -9.98 -8.06 1.11
N LEU A 32 -9.02 -7.29 1.64
CA LEU A 32 -9.27 -6.36 2.72
C LEU A 32 -10.32 -5.31 2.35
N ARG A 33 -10.25 -4.74 1.15
CA ARG A 33 -11.26 -3.77 0.64
C ARG A 33 -12.64 -4.40 0.51
N CYS A 34 -12.72 -5.64 -0.03
CA CYS A 34 -13.98 -6.38 -0.09
C CYS A 34 -14.57 -6.59 1.31
N LEU A 35 -13.73 -6.96 2.29
CA LEU A 35 -14.17 -7.15 3.67
C LEU A 35 -14.58 -5.84 4.35
N ASN A 36 -13.96 -4.71 4.03
CA ASN A 36 -14.39 -3.39 4.51
C ASN A 36 -15.80 -3.07 4.01
N THR A 37 -16.10 -3.33 2.73
CA THR A 37 -17.43 -3.17 2.13
C THR A 37 -18.48 -4.08 2.80
N LEU A 38 -18.12 -5.35 3.04
CA LEU A 38 -19.01 -6.31 3.70
C LEU A 38 -19.31 -5.93 5.14
N ASP A 39 -18.31 -5.51 5.91
CA ASP A 39 -18.47 -5.07 7.29
C ASP A 39 -19.36 -3.82 7.38
N ALA A 40 -19.16 -2.84 6.50
CA ALA A 40 -20.03 -1.64 6.39
C ALA A 40 -21.48 -2.00 6.03
N SER A 41 -21.70 -3.11 5.31
CA SER A 41 -23.03 -3.64 4.96
C SER A 41 -23.60 -4.57 6.03
N GLY A 42 -22.94 -4.76 7.18
CA GLY A 42 -23.42 -5.58 8.29
C GLY A 42 -23.29 -7.09 8.08
N VAL A 43 -22.58 -7.55 7.04
CA VAL A 43 -22.35 -8.99 6.77
C VAL A 43 -21.43 -9.56 7.82
N GLN A 44 -21.89 -10.61 8.53
CA GLN A 44 -21.14 -11.22 9.62
C GLN A 44 -20.19 -12.34 9.14
N THR A 45 -20.66 -13.16 8.21
CA THR A 45 -19.92 -14.30 7.66
C THR A 45 -20.03 -14.35 6.15
N ILE A 46 -18.98 -14.84 5.49
CA ILE A 46 -18.96 -15.03 4.04
C ILE A 46 -18.13 -16.25 3.65
N SER A 47 -18.60 -17.06 2.72
CA SER A 47 -17.81 -18.14 2.13
C SER A 47 -16.83 -17.60 1.09
N SER A 48 -15.75 -18.36 0.78
CA SER A 48 -14.85 -17.99 -0.32
C SER A 48 -15.58 -17.93 -1.66
N GLN A 49 -16.61 -18.76 -1.85
CA GLN A 49 -17.43 -18.78 -3.06
C GLN A 49 -18.26 -17.50 -3.18
N ALA A 50 -19.01 -17.15 -2.14
CA ALA A 50 -19.84 -15.93 -2.12
C ALA A 50 -18.98 -14.66 -2.22
N LEU A 51 -17.77 -14.64 -1.61
CA LEU A 51 -16.82 -13.54 -1.75
C LEU A 51 -16.35 -13.41 -3.20
N ALA A 52 -16.02 -14.52 -3.85
CA ALA A 52 -15.59 -14.54 -5.24
C ALA A 52 -16.69 -14.05 -6.19
N GLU A 53 -17.90 -14.54 -6.05
CA GLU A 53 -19.06 -14.14 -6.86
C GLU A 53 -19.37 -12.65 -6.71
N ARG A 54 -19.42 -12.15 -5.47
CA ARG A 54 -19.79 -10.76 -5.20
C ARG A 54 -18.78 -9.73 -5.71
N PHE A 55 -17.49 -10.08 -5.76
CA PHE A 55 -16.41 -9.15 -6.11
C PHE A 55 -15.63 -9.59 -7.36
N HIS A 56 -16.14 -10.53 -8.15
CA HIS A 56 -15.52 -11.03 -9.38
C HIS A 56 -14.09 -11.55 -9.17
N LEU A 57 -13.90 -12.32 -8.11
CA LEU A 57 -12.62 -12.93 -7.73
C LEU A 57 -12.63 -14.44 -7.98
N ASN A 58 -11.51 -15.11 -7.69
CA ASN A 58 -11.41 -16.58 -7.80
C ASN A 58 -11.43 -17.23 -6.41
N ALA A 59 -12.43 -18.06 -6.12
CA ALA A 59 -12.61 -18.69 -4.82
C ALA A 59 -11.46 -19.65 -4.43
N ALA A 60 -10.89 -20.37 -5.40
CA ALA A 60 -9.75 -21.25 -5.15
C ALA A 60 -8.49 -20.45 -4.80
N GLN A 61 -8.28 -19.30 -5.49
CA GLN A 61 -7.16 -18.42 -5.21
C GLN A 61 -7.29 -17.74 -3.84
N ILE A 62 -8.51 -17.32 -3.45
CA ILE A 62 -8.77 -16.77 -2.11
C ILE A 62 -8.37 -17.79 -1.04
N ARG A 63 -8.82 -19.05 -1.17
CA ARG A 63 -8.47 -20.10 -0.22
C ARG A 63 -6.97 -20.37 -0.16
N LYS A 64 -6.30 -20.44 -1.32
CA LYS A 64 -4.86 -20.66 -1.42
C LYS A 64 -4.07 -19.53 -0.77
N ASP A 65 -4.42 -18.29 -1.08
CA ASP A 65 -3.73 -17.11 -0.54
C ASP A 65 -3.90 -17.03 0.99
N LEU A 66 -5.12 -17.23 1.49
CA LEU A 66 -5.39 -17.16 2.92
C LEU A 66 -4.73 -18.32 3.68
N ALA A 67 -4.77 -19.55 3.14
CA ALA A 67 -4.13 -20.71 3.76
C ALA A 67 -2.63 -20.55 3.95
N TYR A 68 -1.97 -19.74 3.09
CA TYR A 68 -0.56 -19.43 3.21
C TYR A 68 -0.20 -18.69 4.51
N PHE A 69 -1.14 -17.90 5.04
CA PHE A 69 -0.95 -17.12 6.26
C PHE A 69 -1.61 -17.74 7.50
N GLY A 70 -2.43 -18.75 7.32
CA GLY A 70 -3.07 -19.47 8.40
C GLY A 70 -4.48 -19.95 8.08
N GLU A 71 -5.10 -20.60 9.05
CA GLU A 71 -6.47 -21.07 8.97
C GLU A 71 -7.42 -20.00 9.51
N PHE A 72 -8.20 -19.38 8.64
CA PHE A 72 -9.11 -18.28 8.99
C PHE A 72 -10.59 -18.66 8.84
N GLY A 73 -10.88 -19.76 8.14
CA GLY A 73 -12.24 -20.21 7.86
C GLY A 73 -12.71 -21.27 8.81
N VAL A 74 -14.03 -21.32 9.02
CA VAL A 74 -14.71 -22.40 9.74
C VAL A 74 -15.46 -23.25 8.71
N ARG A 75 -15.26 -24.56 8.77
CA ARG A 75 -15.90 -25.50 7.84
C ARG A 75 -17.42 -25.39 7.94
N GLY A 76 -18.09 -25.23 6.80
CA GLY A 76 -19.55 -25.04 6.71
C GLY A 76 -20.05 -23.64 6.99
N VAL A 77 -19.22 -22.73 7.56
CA VAL A 77 -19.59 -21.34 7.88
C VAL A 77 -18.90 -20.35 6.93
N GLY A 78 -17.63 -20.58 6.62
CA GLY A 78 -16.78 -19.64 5.88
C GLY A 78 -15.94 -18.79 6.81
N TYR A 79 -15.78 -17.50 6.47
CA TYR A 79 -14.95 -16.54 7.20
C TYR A 79 -15.84 -15.58 8.01
N TYR A 80 -15.48 -15.32 9.25
CA TYR A 80 -16.03 -14.19 10.01
C TYR A 80 -15.40 -12.91 9.49
N VAL A 81 -16.22 -12.02 8.94
CA VAL A 81 -15.78 -10.81 8.21
C VAL A 81 -14.88 -9.92 9.07
N LYS A 82 -15.30 -9.60 10.30
CA LYS A 82 -14.52 -8.75 11.22
C LYS A 82 -13.19 -9.38 11.62
N GLU A 83 -13.17 -10.69 11.85
CA GLU A 83 -11.95 -11.39 12.25
C GLU A 83 -10.96 -11.50 11.10
N LEU A 84 -11.41 -11.91 9.91
CA LEU A 84 -10.55 -12.00 8.74
C LEU A 84 -10.00 -10.63 8.37
N ARG A 85 -10.83 -9.57 8.42
CA ARG A 85 -10.39 -8.18 8.20
C ARG A 85 -9.27 -7.79 9.17
N ARG A 86 -9.42 -8.08 10.46
CA ARG A 86 -8.38 -7.82 11.48
C ARG A 86 -7.08 -8.56 11.16
N HIS A 87 -7.17 -9.83 10.80
CA HIS A 87 -5.99 -10.62 10.44
C HIS A 87 -5.29 -10.08 9.18
N LEU A 88 -6.05 -9.72 8.14
CA LEU A 88 -5.46 -9.14 6.93
C LEU A 88 -4.79 -7.80 7.21
N ARG A 89 -5.36 -6.94 8.06
CA ARG A 89 -4.69 -5.70 8.50
C ARG A 89 -3.36 -5.98 9.20
N GLN A 90 -3.30 -6.99 10.06
CA GLN A 90 -2.05 -7.39 10.73
C GLN A 90 -1.02 -7.96 9.73
N ILE A 91 -1.45 -8.81 8.81
CA ILE A 91 -0.56 -9.38 7.77
C ILE A 91 0.02 -8.28 6.88
N LEU A 92 -0.80 -7.29 6.50
CA LEU A 92 -0.40 -6.16 5.67
C LEU A 92 0.34 -5.04 6.46
N GLY A 93 0.53 -5.20 7.77
CA GLY A 93 1.18 -4.19 8.61
C GLY A 93 0.36 -2.91 8.79
N LEU A 94 -0.96 -2.98 8.63
CA LEU A 94 -1.90 -1.87 8.74
C LEU A 94 -2.57 -1.78 10.13
N ASP A 95 -2.01 -2.45 11.12
CA ASP A 95 -2.42 -2.41 12.54
C ASP A 95 -1.88 -1.17 13.27
N ARG A 96 -1.00 -0.41 12.63
CA ARG A 96 -0.51 0.90 13.05
C ARG A 96 -0.67 1.95 11.94
N LYS A 97 -0.60 3.22 12.27
CA LYS A 97 -0.49 4.28 11.27
C LYS A 97 0.89 4.26 10.63
N LEU A 98 0.94 4.30 9.31
CA LEU A 98 2.15 4.40 8.52
C LEU A 98 2.35 5.85 8.09
N ARG A 99 3.53 6.41 8.38
CA ARG A 99 3.86 7.80 8.07
C ARG A 99 4.56 7.89 6.73
N VAL A 100 3.97 8.66 5.83
CA VAL A 100 4.39 8.79 4.43
C VAL A 100 4.97 10.18 4.19
N ALA A 101 6.13 10.23 3.55
CA ALA A 101 6.71 11.44 3.00
C ALA A 101 6.52 11.48 1.48
N ILE A 102 6.25 12.65 0.92
CA ILE A 102 6.15 12.82 -0.53
C ILE A 102 7.32 13.69 -0.99
N MET A 103 8.10 13.15 -1.94
CA MET A 103 9.21 13.84 -2.58
C MET A 103 8.72 14.51 -3.87
N GLY A 104 8.71 15.84 -3.89
CA GLY A 104 8.18 16.68 -4.94
C GLY A 104 6.83 17.31 -4.58
N ALA A 105 6.80 18.63 -4.30
CA ALA A 105 5.61 19.42 -4.07
C ALA A 105 5.11 20.08 -5.37
N GLY A 106 5.08 19.29 -6.47
CA GLY A 106 4.41 19.63 -7.72
C GLY A 106 2.93 19.25 -7.70
N ASN A 107 2.26 19.39 -8.85
CA ASN A 107 0.82 19.11 -8.96
C ASN A 107 0.45 17.69 -8.45
N LEU A 108 1.22 16.67 -8.84
CA LEU A 108 0.96 15.30 -8.40
C LEU A 108 1.22 15.14 -6.90
N GLY A 109 2.35 15.63 -6.39
CA GLY A 109 2.69 15.51 -4.97
C GLY A 109 1.67 16.19 -4.06
N LEU A 110 1.23 17.40 -4.41
CA LEU A 110 0.18 18.12 -3.68
C LEU A 110 -1.18 17.39 -3.76
N ALA A 111 -1.55 16.88 -4.94
CA ALA A 111 -2.79 16.11 -5.10
C ALA A 111 -2.78 14.84 -4.24
N LEU A 112 -1.65 14.13 -4.17
CA LEU A 112 -1.49 12.96 -3.31
C LEU A 112 -1.52 13.33 -1.82
N ALA A 113 -0.91 14.46 -1.43
CA ALA A 113 -0.91 14.93 -0.05
C ALA A 113 -2.33 15.24 0.45
N ASP A 114 -3.15 15.79 -0.43
CA ASP A 114 -4.52 16.21 -0.12
C ASP A 114 -5.56 15.08 -0.29
N TYR A 115 -5.15 13.88 -0.75
CA TYR A 115 -6.07 12.78 -0.98
C TYR A 115 -6.52 12.11 0.32
N PRO A 116 -7.81 12.22 0.70
CA PRO A 116 -8.30 11.74 1.99
C PRO A 116 -8.30 10.22 2.12
N GLY A 117 -8.31 9.48 0.99
CA GLY A 117 -8.35 8.02 0.97
C GLY A 117 -7.15 7.37 1.65
N PHE A 118 -5.99 8.00 1.63
CA PHE A 118 -4.81 7.45 2.31
C PHE A 118 -5.02 7.37 3.82
N ARG A 119 -5.56 8.44 4.43
CA ARG A 119 -5.83 8.47 5.88
C ARG A 119 -6.86 7.42 6.31
N GLN A 120 -7.87 7.17 5.49
CA GLN A 120 -8.90 6.15 5.74
C GLN A 120 -8.30 4.74 5.80
N GLU A 121 -7.27 4.49 5.00
CA GLU A 121 -6.58 3.19 4.93
C GLU A 121 -5.41 3.06 5.92
N GLY A 122 -5.15 4.08 6.74
CA GLY A 122 -4.11 4.04 7.77
C GLY A 122 -2.77 4.65 7.37
N PHE A 123 -2.71 5.36 6.24
CA PHE A 123 -1.52 6.09 5.80
C PHE A 123 -1.67 7.59 6.13
N GLU A 124 -0.73 8.13 6.89
CA GLU A 124 -0.68 9.54 7.24
C GLU A 124 0.39 10.24 6.39
N ILE A 125 0.00 11.19 5.55
CA ILE A 125 0.98 12.02 4.88
C ILE A 125 1.54 13.00 5.90
N ALA A 126 2.79 12.77 6.30
CA ALA A 126 3.43 13.46 7.42
C ALA A 126 4.22 14.69 6.95
N ALA A 127 4.76 14.66 5.74
CA ALA A 127 5.56 15.75 5.19
C ALA A 127 5.62 15.70 3.66
N LEU A 128 5.78 16.86 3.05
CA LEU A 128 6.20 17.06 1.67
C LEU A 128 7.63 17.57 1.66
N PHE A 129 8.38 17.25 0.60
CA PHE A 129 9.75 17.76 0.38
C PHE A 129 9.89 18.29 -1.04
N ASP A 130 10.54 19.44 -1.19
CA ASP A 130 10.89 19.99 -2.49
C ASP A 130 12.30 20.63 -2.39
N ALA A 131 12.89 20.96 -3.54
CA ALA A 131 14.15 21.67 -3.63
C ALA A 131 13.95 23.14 -4.04
N ALA A 132 12.75 23.57 -4.34
CA ALA A 132 12.42 24.91 -4.79
C ALA A 132 12.14 25.82 -3.59
N ASP A 133 12.99 26.83 -3.41
CA ASP A 133 12.95 27.73 -2.24
C ASP A 133 11.58 28.41 -2.08
N GLU A 134 10.90 28.71 -3.19
CA GLU A 134 9.58 29.33 -3.20
C GLU A 134 8.46 28.47 -2.63
N LYS A 135 8.68 27.16 -2.51
CA LYS A 135 7.69 26.22 -1.95
C LYS A 135 7.97 25.86 -0.49
N ILE A 136 9.24 25.96 -0.09
CA ILE A 136 9.67 25.58 1.25
C ILE A 136 9.00 26.48 2.28
N GLY A 137 8.47 25.88 3.35
CA GLY A 137 7.73 26.57 4.39
C GLY A 137 6.26 26.82 4.08
N GLN A 138 5.78 26.46 2.88
CA GLN A 138 4.36 26.43 2.56
C GLN A 138 3.71 25.12 3.03
N GLU A 139 2.40 25.01 2.88
CA GLU A 139 1.61 23.82 3.23
C GLU A 139 0.69 23.43 2.06
N SER A 140 0.36 22.15 1.98
CA SER A 140 -0.72 21.66 1.13
C SER A 140 -2.10 22.14 1.66
N ARG A 141 -3.17 21.94 0.90
CA ARG A 141 -4.53 22.30 1.34
C ARG A 141 -4.96 21.54 2.61
N SER A 142 -4.43 20.33 2.82
CA SER A 142 -4.68 19.52 4.01
C SER A 142 -3.77 19.88 5.19
N GLY A 143 -2.93 20.92 5.08
CA GLY A 143 -2.04 21.39 6.14
C GLY A 143 -0.75 20.57 6.27
N VAL A 144 -0.32 19.86 5.22
CA VAL A 144 0.95 19.14 5.22
C VAL A 144 2.07 20.09 4.84
N ALA A 145 3.04 20.27 5.75
CA ALA A 145 4.16 21.20 5.56
C ALA A 145 5.13 20.71 4.46
N ILE A 146 5.66 21.68 3.69
CA ILE A 146 6.70 21.47 2.67
C ILE A 146 8.06 21.85 3.26
N HIS A 147 8.94 20.87 3.34
CA HIS A 147 10.31 21.01 3.85
C HIS A 147 11.34 21.03 2.72
N ASP A 148 12.51 21.58 2.99
CA ASP A 148 13.68 21.40 2.10
C ASP A 148 14.08 19.92 2.11
N ILE A 149 14.36 19.37 0.93
CA ILE A 149 14.85 17.98 0.77
C ILE A 149 16.11 17.71 1.58
N LYS A 150 16.95 18.73 1.84
CA LYS A 150 18.15 18.63 2.68
C LYS A 150 17.83 18.27 4.13
N ASP A 151 16.64 18.63 4.61
CA ASP A 151 16.17 18.31 5.97
C ASP A 151 15.57 16.91 6.10
N LEU A 152 15.45 16.13 5.01
CA LEU A 152 14.79 14.83 5.02
C LEU A 152 15.29 13.92 6.14
N ARG A 153 16.61 13.82 6.33
CA ARG A 153 17.20 12.95 7.36
C ARG A 153 16.79 13.35 8.79
N LYS A 154 16.70 14.66 9.04
CA LYS A 154 16.27 15.22 10.34
C LYS A 154 14.79 14.96 10.60
N VAL A 155 13.95 15.27 9.60
CA VAL A 155 12.50 15.09 9.67
C VAL A 155 12.16 13.59 9.74
N SER A 156 12.82 12.74 8.94
CA SER A 156 12.60 11.28 8.95
C SER A 156 12.82 10.67 10.33
N ARG A 157 13.87 11.10 11.03
CA ARG A 157 14.14 10.62 12.40
C ARG A 157 13.12 11.12 13.42
N LYS A 158 12.77 12.40 13.36
CA LYS A 158 11.81 13.04 14.26
C LYS A 158 10.42 12.44 14.09
N ASP A 159 9.97 12.32 12.84
CA ASP A 159 8.60 11.94 12.51
C ASP A 159 8.45 10.45 12.21
N ARG A 160 9.53 9.67 12.26
CA ARG A 160 9.54 8.22 12.01
C ARG A 160 8.85 7.89 10.69
N LEU A 161 9.36 8.46 9.59
CA LEU A 161 8.81 8.22 8.26
C LEU A 161 9.04 6.75 7.84
N ASP A 162 7.99 6.09 7.41
CA ASP A 162 7.98 4.67 7.02
C ASP A 162 8.14 4.49 5.51
N ILE A 163 7.47 5.35 4.73
CA ILE A 163 7.34 5.21 3.28
C ILE A 163 7.67 6.55 2.63
N ALA A 164 8.38 6.52 1.51
CA ALA A 164 8.54 7.67 0.64
C ALA A 164 7.79 7.47 -0.68
N VAL A 165 7.11 8.54 -1.13
CA VAL A 165 6.48 8.61 -2.45
C VAL A 165 7.33 9.54 -3.32
N ILE A 166 7.78 9.06 -4.48
CA ILE A 166 8.57 9.84 -5.43
C ILE A 166 7.63 10.42 -6.49
N ALA A 167 7.50 11.75 -6.50
CA ALA A 167 6.65 12.50 -7.41
C ALA A 167 7.42 13.66 -8.07
N VAL A 168 8.67 13.41 -8.46
CA VAL A 168 9.56 14.34 -9.13
C VAL A 168 9.76 13.96 -10.60
N PRO A 169 10.20 14.90 -11.46
CA PRO A 169 10.54 14.58 -12.86
C PRO A 169 11.63 13.51 -12.97
N ALA A 170 11.52 12.64 -13.99
CA ALA A 170 12.41 11.50 -14.22
C ALA A 170 13.93 11.81 -14.10
N PRO A 171 14.45 12.93 -14.64
CA PRO A 171 15.89 13.23 -14.53
C PRO A 171 16.39 13.43 -13.09
N ARG A 172 15.50 13.70 -12.14
CA ARG A 172 15.84 13.92 -10.72
C ARG A 172 15.51 12.72 -9.83
N ALA A 173 14.79 11.74 -10.35
CA ALA A 173 14.20 10.67 -9.54
C ALA A 173 15.26 9.83 -8.83
N GLN A 174 16.33 9.40 -9.52
CA GLN A 174 17.39 8.59 -8.91
C GLN A 174 18.09 9.34 -7.76
N ALA A 175 18.48 10.58 -7.98
CA ALA A 175 19.15 11.39 -6.94
C ALA A 175 18.26 11.55 -5.69
N VAL A 176 16.96 11.74 -5.88
CA VAL A 176 15.99 11.81 -4.76
C VAL A 176 15.85 10.47 -4.05
N VAL A 177 15.81 9.36 -4.79
CA VAL A 177 15.79 8.01 -4.21
C VAL A 177 17.04 7.75 -3.36
N ASP A 178 18.22 8.15 -3.83
CA ASP A 178 19.48 7.99 -3.09
C ASP A 178 19.45 8.76 -1.76
N VAL A 179 18.89 9.99 -1.75
CA VAL A 179 18.67 10.77 -0.52
C VAL A 179 17.69 10.10 0.42
N VAL A 180 16.59 9.55 -0.11
CA VAL A 180 15.57 8.81 0.67
C VAL A 180 16.16 7.57 1.33
N VAL A 181 16.93 6.78 0.58
CA VAL A 181 17.63 5.59 1.07
C VAL A 181 18.66 5.99 2.13
N GLY A 182 19.43 7.07 1.89
CA GLY A 182 20.39 7.63 2.84
C GLY A 182 19.75 8.15 4.12
N ALA A 183 18.48 8.53 4.10
CA ALA A 183 17.69 8.90 5.27
C ALA A 183 17.16 7.69 6.08
N GLY A 184 17.35 6.46 5.57
CA GLY A 184 16.97 5.21 6.21
C GLY A 184 15.56 4.72 5.88
N ILE A 185 14.86 5.34 4.92
CA ILE A 185 13.53 4.89 4.47
C ILE A 185 13.72 3.72 3.50
N LYS A 186 13.03 2.60 3.76
CA LYS A 186 13.21 1.35 3.02
C LYS A 186 12.01 0.93 2.18
N ALA A 187 10.96 1.72 2.16
CA ALA A 187 9.77 1.47 1.33
C ALA A 187 9.50 2.70 0.45
N ILE A 188 9.49 2.51 -0.86
CA ILE A 188 9.40 3.59 -1.84
C ILE A 188 8.30 3.27 -2.85
N LEU A 189 7.36 4.21 -3.02
CA LEU A 189 6.38 4.20 -4.10
C LEU A 189 6.80 5.25 -5.13
N ASN A 190 7.10 4.82 -6.34
CA ASN A 190 7.61 5.69 -7.40
C ASN A 190 6.53 5.97 -8.46
N PHE A 191 6.29 7.26 -8.73
CA PHE A 191 5.45 7.72 -9.84
C PHE A 191 6.28 8.33 -10.98
N SER A 192 7.61 8.47 -10.81
CA SER A 192 8.46 8.97 -11.88
C SER A 192 8.66 7.92 -12.96
N PRO A 193 8.61 8.29 -14.25
CA PRO A 193 8.92 7.35 -15.33
C PRO A 193 10.37 6.87 -15.28
N GLY A 194 10.60 5.65 -15.79
CA GLY A 194 11.91 5.05 -15.93
C GLY A 194 12.28 4.09 -14.80
N ALA A 195 13.39 3.37 -15.02
CA ALA A 195 13.92 2.41 -14.06
C ALA A 195 14.77 3.14 -12.99
N LEU A 196 14.53 2.80 -11.73
CA LEU A 196 15.30 3.29 -10.59
C LEU A 196 16.04 2.12 -9.93
N THR A 197 17.22 2.39 -9.42
CA THR A 197 18.04 1.40 -8.72
C THR A 197 18.00 1.66 -7.22
N VAL A 198 17.80 0.60 -6.43
CA VAL A 198 17.81 0.65 -4.97
C VAL A 198 18.60 -0.53 -4.39
N PRO A 199 19.14 -0.41 -3.17
CA PRO A 199 19.74 -1.55 -2.46
C PRO A 199 18.75 -2.70 -2.25
N ALA A 200 19.27 -3.93 -2.11
CA ALA A 200 18.46 -5.15 -2.00
C ALA A 200 17.49 -5.16 -0.78
N ASP A 201 17.81 -4.41 0.26
CA ASP A 201 17.00 -4.27 1.48
C ASP A 201 15.96 -3.14 1.39
N VAL A 202 15.85 -2.46 0.25
CA VAL A 202 14.85 -1.42 -0.03
C VAL A 202 13.79 -1.98 -0.98
N LYS A 203 12.53 -1.78 -0.65
CA LYS A 203 11.40 -2.15 -1.51
C LYS A 203 10.97 -0.94 -2.32
N LEU A 204 11.13 -1.04 -3.63
CA LEU A 204 10.67 -0.07 -4.61
C LEU A 204 9.47 -0.65 -5.38
N LYS A 205 8.39 0.12 -5.44
CA LYS A 205 7.24 -0.18 -6.30
C LYS A 205 6.99 1.03 -7.21
N SER A 206 6.97 0.80 -8.51
CA SER A 206 6.65 1.83 -9.50
C SER A 206 5.19 1.74 -9.96
N VAL A 207 4.57 2.89 -10.12
CA VAL A 207 3.25 3.08 -10.69
C VAL A 207 3.39 3.87 -11.97
N ASP A 208 3.19 3.22 -13.10
CA ASP A 208 3.20 3.86 -14.42
C ASP A 208 1.77 3.85 -14.97
N LEU A 209 1.16 5.04 -14.99
CA LEU A 209 -0.19 5.22 -15.52
C LEU A 209 -0.24 5.07 -17.04
N THR A 210 0.88 5.32 -17.72
CA THR A 210 0.98 5.22 -19.19
C THR A 210 0.79 3.78 -19.64
N VAL A 211 1.40 2.82 -18.94
CA VAL A 211 1.21 1.38 -19.20
C VAL A 211 -0.27 0.98 -19.13
N SER A 212 -1.01 1.54 -18.17
CA SER A 212 -2.45 1.27 -18.07
C SER A 212 -3.25 1.87 -19.24
N LEU A 213 -2.88 3.08 -19.69
CA LEU A 213 -3.52 3.71 -20.85
C LEU A 213 -3.17 2.98 -22.15
N GLU A 214 -1.93 2.53 -22.31
CA GLU A 214 -1.52 1.73 -23.48
C GLU A 214 -2.27 0.39 -23.53
N SER A 215 -2.50 -0.26 -22.40
CA SER A 215 -3.33 -1.46 -22.33
C SER A 215 -4.78 -1.19 -22.80
N LEU A 216 -5.37 -0.06 -22.41
CA LEU A 216 -6.70 0.34 -22.88
C LEU A 216 -6.70 0.64 -24.39
N SER A 217 -5.66 1.29 -24.89
CA SER A 217 -5.48 1.56 -26.33
C SER A 217 -5.46 0.26 -27.16
N PHE A 218 -4.79 -0.79 -26.64
CA PHE A 218 -4.80 -2.11 -27.29
C PHE A 218 -6.23 -2.67 -27.44
N TYR A 219 -7.06 -2.60 -26.41
CA TYR A 219 -8.44 -3.09 -26.48
C TYR A 219 -9.31 -2.26 -27.45
N LEU A 220 -9.10 -0.96 -27.54
CA LEU A 220 -9.79 -0.10 -28.51
C LEU A 220 -9.44 -0.50 -29.93
N ALA A 221 -8.14 -0.69 -30.23
CA ALA A 221 -7.68 -1.12 -31.55
C ALA A 221 -8.25 -2.50 -31.94
N GLN A 222 -8.34 -3.45 -31.00
CA GLN A 222 -8.96 -4.75 -31.24
C GLN A 222 -10.47 -4.64 -31.55
N GLY A 223 -11.17 -3.75 -30.84
CA GLY A 223 -12.59 -3.50 -31.10
C GLY A 223 -12.86 -2.85 -32.44
N GLU A 224 -11.95 -2.03 -32.96
CA GLU A 224 -12.02 -1.45 -34.31
C GLU A 224 -11.73 -2.49 -35.42
N LEU A 225 -10.70 -3.33 -35.20
CA LEU A 225 -10.39 -4.44 -36.11
C LEU A 225 -11.51 -5.48 -36.24
N ALA A 226 -12.28 -5.69 -35.17
CA ALA A 226 -13.41 -6.62 -35.18
C ALA A 226 -14.68 -6.05 -35.89
N ARG A 227 -14.71 -4.74 -36.18
CA ARG A 227 -15.80 -4.05 -36.86
C ARG A 227 -15.51 -3.74 -38.34
N ALA A 228 -14.28 -3.91 -38.79
CA ALA A 228 -13.83 -3.76 -40.17
C ALA A 228 -13.83 -5.10 -40.90
#